data_6544f5f779ded1821da6db5fc3915105
#
_entry.id   6544f5f779ded1821da6db5fc3915105
#
_cell.length_a   1.000
_cell.length_b   1.000
_cell.length_c   1.000
_cell.angle_alpha   90.00
_cell.angle_beta   90.00
_cell.angle_gamma   90.00
#
_symmetry.space_group_name_H-M   'P 1'
#
loop_
_entity.id
_entity.type
_entity.pdbx_description
1 polymer ?
#
loop_
_entity_poly.entity_id
_entity_poly.type
_entity_poly.pdbx_seq_one_letter_code
_entity_poly.pdbx_strand_id
1 'polypeptide(L)'
;MSQFLVTTVETYRFDSEAEAQAAIEEAKKDRNFILKKYTSEYKEVTEKKEVVDTYYKVCFTKVFTDIKNPTCQAKVEYEIGDIFELEE
;
A
#
# COMPACT_ATOMS: atom_id res chain seq x y z
N MET A 1 -19.57 -5.85 20.13
CA MET A 1 -18.11 -5.75 20.15
C MET A 1 -17.64 -4.82 19.04
N SER A 2 -16.74 -3.90 19.35
CA SER A 2 -16.19 -2.99 18.36
C SER A 2 -14.85 -3.52 17.84
N GLN A 3 -14.66 -3.38 16.56
CA GLN A 3 -13.44 -3.83 15.92
C GLN A 3 -12.83 -2.66 15.15
N PHE A 4 -11.56 -2.39 15.40
CA PHE A 4 -10.86 -1.29 14.76
C PHE A 4 -9.66 -1.80 13.97
N LEU A 5 -9.53 -1.32 12.75
CA LEU A 5 -8.35 -1.58 11.96
C LEU A 5 -7.25 -0.63 12.44
N VAL A 6 -6.15 -1.17 12.90
CA VAL A 6 -5.05 -0.37 13.46
C VAL A 6 -4.02 -0.01 12.40
N THR A 7 -3.48 -0.99 11.73
CA THR A 7 -2.37 -0.78 10.81
C THR A 7 -2.48 -1.72 9.61
N THR A 8 -2.09 -1.23 8.44
CA THR A 8 -1.93 -2.08 7.26
C THR A 8 -0.56 -1.87 6.66
N VAL A 9 -0.07 -2.90 6.00
CA VAL A 9 1.12 -2.83 5.18
C VAL A 9 0.70 -3.26 3.78
N GLU A 10 0.83 -2.37 2.81
CA GLU A 10 0.36 -2.60 1.45
C GLU A 10 1.50 -2.45 0.47
N THR A 11 1.63 -3.38 -0.44
CA THR A 11 2.66 -3.33 -1.47
C THR A 11 1.99 -3.26 -2.83
N TYR A 12 2.44 -2.30 -3.64
CA TYR A 12 1.89 -2.06 -4.97
C TYR A 12 2.98 -2.08 -6.01
N ARG A 13 2.60 -2.44 -7.20
CA ARG A 13 3.45 -2.36 -8.38
C ARG A 13 2.94 -1.24 -9.27
N PHE A 14 3.87 -0.38 -9.71
CA PHE A 14 3.56 0.67 -10.68
C PHE A 14 4.48 0.52 -11.88
N ASP A 15 3.96 0.80 -13.05
CA ASP A 15 4.73 0.64 -14.28
C ASP A 15 5.68 1.80 -14.54
N SER A 16 5.45 2.95 -13.92
CA SER A 16 6.31 4.11 -14.10
C SER A 16 6.59 4.80 -12.78
N GLU A 17 7.69 5.54 -12.74
CA GLU A 17 8.06 6.33 -11.59
C GLU A 17 7.02 7.42 -11.30
N ALA A 18 6.47 8.01 -12.36
CA ALA A 18 5.46 9.03 -12.21
C ALA A 18 4.23 8.52 -11.49
N GLU A 19 3.79 7.31 -11.83
CA GLU A 19 2.65 6.70 -11.16
C GLU A 19 2.95 6.38 -9.70
N ALA A 20 4.17 5.88 -9.43
CA ALA A 20 4.58 5.58 -8.06
C ALA A 20 4.60 6.85 -7.21
N GLN A 21 5.18 7.93 -7.73
CA GLN A 21 5.22 9.21 -7.03
C GLN A 21 3.84 9.79 -6.80
N ALA A 22 2.97 9.68 -7.79
CA ALA A 22 1.59 10.16 -7.65
C ALA A 22 0.86 9.42 -6.54
N ALA A 23 1.06 8.10 -6.45
CA ALA A 23 0.45 7.30 -5.40
C ALA A 23 0.96 7.68 -4.02
N ILE A 24 2.27 7.94 -3.89
CA ILE A 24 2.87 8.36 -2.63
C ILE A 24 2.30 9.72 -2.19
N GLU A 25 2.24 10.68 -3.11
CA GLU A 25 1.72 12.01 -2.80
C GLU A 25 0.26 11.95 -2.39
N GLU A 26 -0.52 11.12 -3.06
CA GLU A 26 -1.93 10.95 -2.72
C GLU A 26 -2.08 10.32 -1.34
N ALA A 27 -1.26 9.33 -1.03
CA ALA A 27 -1.29 8.68 0.29
C ALA A 27 -0.94 9.66 1.40
N LYS A 28 0.00 10.58 1.16
CA LYS A 28 0.37 11.59 2.15
C LYS A 28 -0.76 12.57 2.45
N LYS A 29 -1.65 12.78 1.51
CA LYS A 29 -2.75 13.72 1.67
C LYS A 29 -4.03 13.09 2.20
N ASP A 30 -4.09 11.78 2.24
CA ASP A 30 -5.28 11.08 2.68
C ASP A 30 -5.49 11.29 4.18
N ARG A 31 -6.71 11.63 4.57
CA ARG A 31 -7.07 11.90 5.96
C ARG A 31 -7.64 10.69 6.68
N ASN A 32 -7.85 9.60 5.97
CA ASN A 32 -8.41 8.40 6.57
C ASN A 32 -7.38 7.60 7.34
N PHE A 33 -6.11 7.89 7.14
CA PHE A 33 -5.03 7.20 7.82
C PHE A 33 -3.80 8.10 7.91
N ILE A 34 -2.83 7.67 8.70
CA ILE A 34 -1.53 8.32 8.81
C ILE A 34 -0.54 7.44 8.07
N LEU A 35 0.15 8.00 7.09
CA LEU A 35 1.19 7.27 6.39
C LEU A 35 2.46 7.28 7.25
N LYS A 36 2.70 6.19 7.97
CA LYS A 36 3.80 6.10 8.91
C LYS A 36 5.14 6.00 8.20
N LYS A 37 5.21 5.19 7.16
CA LYS A 37 6.40 5.08 6.33
C LYS A 37 6.04 4.54 4.96
N TYR A 38 6.93 4.76 4.02
CA TYR A 38 6.78 4.19 2.69
C TYR A 38 8.17 3.94 2.10
N THR A 39 8.22 3.01 1.15
CA THR A 39 9.44 2.75 0.40
C THR A 39 9.09 2.71 -1.08
N SER A 40 10.03 3.08 -1.91
CA SER A 40 9.87 2.98 -3.35
C SER A 40 11.15 2.39 -3.93
N GLU A 41 11.03 1.29 -4.63
CA GLU A 41 12.18 0.59 -5.19
C GLU A 41 12.00 0.33 -6.66
N TYR A 42 13.03 0.63 -7.42
CA TYR A 42 13.08 0.27 -8.84
C TYR A 42 13.44 -1.20 -8.95
N LYS A 43 12.67 -1.93 -9.74
CA LYS A 43 12.88 -3.37 -9.94
C LYS A 43 12.94 -3.69 -11.42
N GLU A 44 13.75 -4.68 -11.73
CA GLU A 44 13.88 -5.18 -13.10
C GLU A 44 13.53 -6.65 -13.13
N VAL A 45 12.77 -7.04 -14.14
CA VAL A 45 12.50 -8.44 -14.40
C VAL A 45 13.47 -8.89 -15.48
N THR A 46 14.29 -9.88 -15.18
CA THR A 46 15.26 -10.37 -16.13
C THR A 46 14.92 -11.79 -16.57
N GLU A 47 15.23 -12.06 -17.82
CA GLU A 47 15.06 -13.37 -18.40
C GLU A 47 16.25 -13.64 -19.30
N LYS A 48 16.96 -14.72 -19.06
CA LYS A 48 18.17 -15.07 -19.77
C LYS A 48 19.22 -13.95 -19.78
N LYS A 49 19.35 -13.28 -18.63
CA LYS A 49 20.27 -12.16 -18.41
C LYS A 49 19.90 -10.88 -19.13
N GLU A 50 18.69 -10.82 -19.69
CA GLU A 50 18.22 -9.60 -20.33
C GLU A 50 17.05 -9.03 -19.55
N VAL A 51 17.01 -7.70 -19.44
CA VAL A 51 15.90 -7.02 -18.79
C VAL A 51 14.72 -7.03 -19.74
N VAL A 52 13.65 -7.72 -19.36
CA VAL A 52 12.43 -7.82 -20.18
C VAL A 52 11.31 -6.92 -19.70
N ASP A 53 11.40 -6.43 -18.46
CA ASP A 53 10.40 -5.53 -17.92
C ASP A 53 10.97 -4.78 -16.74
N THR A 54 10.39 -3.64 -16.43
CA THR A 54 10.78 -2.86 -15.26
C THR A 54 9.52 -2.37 -14.55
N TYR A 55 9.62 -2.17 -13.27
CA TYR A 55 8.51 -1.65 -12.49
C TYR A 55 9.01 -0.99 -11.21
N TYR A 56 8.11 -0.32 -10.52
CA TYR A 56 8.39 0.30 -9.23
C TYR A 56 7.55 -0.38 -8.16
N LYS A 57 8.21 -0.88 -7.14
CA LYS A 57 7.57 -1.51 -6.01
C LYS A 57 7.46 -0.50 -4.89
N VAL A 58 6.24 -0.18 -4.49
CA VAL A 58 5.99 0.78 -3.43
C VAL A 58 5.27 0.08 -2.28
N CYS A 59 5.79 0.26 -1.09
CA CYS A 59 5.21 -0.32 0.11
C CYS A 59 4.80 0.80 1.04
N PHE A 60 3.56 0.76 1.53
CA PHE A 60 3.01 1.74 2.47
C PHE A 60 2.70 1.09 3.80
N THR A 61 3.09 1.75 4.88
CA THR A 61 2.63 1.39 6.21
C THR A 61 1.66 2.47 6.67
N LYS A 62 0.40 2.11 6.78
CA LYS A 62 -0.69 3.03 7.10
C LYS A 62 -1.23 2.75 8.48
N VAL A 63 -1.34 3.79 9.31
CA VAL A 63 -1.93 3.66 10.65
C VAL A 63 -3.31 4.28 10.60
N PHE A 64 -4.33 3.46 10.85
CA PHE A 64 -5.72 3.89 10.80
C PHE A 64 -6.25 4.30 12.16
N THR A 65 -5.75 3.69 13.23
CA THR A 65 -6.17 4.04 14.56
C THR A 65 -5.11 3.62 15.57
N ASP A 66 -5.13 4.26 16.72
CA ASP A 66 -4.27 3.90 17.85
C ASP A 66 -5.00 2.92 18.75
N ILE A 67 -4.32 1.89 19.20
CA ILE A 67 -4.92 0.87 20.07
C ILE A 67 -5.46 1.46 21.37
N LYS A 68 -4.71 2.41 21.95
CA LYS A 68 -5.12 3.03 23.22
C LYS A 68 -6.22 4.06 23.04
N ASN A 69 -6.17 4.77 21.95
CA ASN A 69 -7.05 5.91 21.72
C ASN A 69 -7.40 6.00 20.24
N PRO A 70 -8.39 5.25 19.79
CA PRO A 70 -8.73 5.20 18.37
C PRO A 70 -9.30 6.54 17.91
N THR A 71 -8.43 7.39 17.34
CA THR A 71 -8.79 8.71 16.88
C THR A 71 -8.93 8.81 15.37
N CYS A 72 -8.29 7.92 14.65
CA CYS A 72 -8.42 7.88 13.20
C CYS A 72 -9.73 7.19 12.84
N GLN A 73 -10.51 7.83 12.02
CA GLN A 73 -11.79 7.30 11.60
C GLN A 73 -11.71 6.76 10.17
N ALA A 74 -10.86 5.81 10.00
CA ALA A 74 -10.71 5.21 8.68
C ALA A 74 -11.85 4.25 8.42
N LYS A 75 -12.47 4.42 7.28
CA LYS A 75 -13.46 3.49 6.80
C LYS A 75 -12.78 2.62 5.77
N VAL A 76 -12.58 1.37 6.13
CA VAL A 76 -11.91 0.42 5.25
C VAL A 76 -12.92 -0.54 4.68
N GLU A 77 -12.97 -0.62 3.36
CA GLU A 77 -13.82 -1.55 2.66
C GLU A 77 -12.94 -2.52 1.89
N TYR A 78 -13.19 -3.79 2.06
CA TYR A 78 -12.46 -4.82 1.34
C TYR A 78 -13.37 -5.46 0.31
N GLU A 79 -12.82 -5.68 -0.86
CA GLU A 79 -13.50 -6.45 -1.88
C GLU A 79 -13.22 -7.91 -1.60
N ILE A 80 -14.27 -8.66 -1.40
CA ILE A 80 -14.16 -10.07 -1.04
C ILE A 80 -13.39 -10.87 -2.08
N GLY A 81 -13.56 -10.54 -3.34
CA GLY A 81 -12.84 -11.23 -4.41
C GLY A 81 -11.33 -11.14 -4.26
N ASP A 82 -10.83 -9.98 -3.86
CA ASP A 82 -9.40 -9.79 -3.68
C ASP A 82 -8.86 -10.66 -2.55
N ILE A 83 -9.65 -10.81 -1.51
CA ILE A 83 -9.26 -11.64 -0.37
C ILE A 83 -9.11 -13.09 -0.78
N PHE A 84 -10.02 -13.59 -1.58
CA PHE A 84 -9.98 -14.98 -2.03
C PHE A 84 -8.78 -15.24 -2.92
N GLU A 85 -8.40 -14.29 -3.72
CA GLU A 85 -7.25 -14.45 -4.58
C GLU A 85 -5.97 -14.61 -3.79
N LEU A 86 -5.90 -13.96 -2.65
CA LEU A 86 -4.72 -14.05 -1.81
C LEU A 86 -4.58 -15.39 -1.10
N GLU A 87 -5.65 -16.11 -0.94
CA GLU A 87 -5.63 -17.38 -0.22
C GLU A 87 -5.17 -18.56 -1.07
N GLU A 88 -5.06 -18.35 -2.32
CA GLU A 88 -4.56 -19.40 -3.18
C GLU A 88 -3.04 -19.47 -3.18
#